data_57464eebaa2eed21197e7664282c0f2b
#
_entry.id   57464eebaa2eed21197e7664282c0f2b
#
_cell.length_a   1.000
_cell.length_b   1.000
_cell.length_c   1.000
_cell.angle_alpha   90.00
_cell.angle_beta   90.00
_cell.angle_gamma   90.00
#
_symmetry.space_group_name_H-M   'P 1'
#
loop_
_entity.id
_entity.type
_entity.pdbx_description
1 polymer ?
#
loop_
_entity_poly.entity_id
_entity_poly.type
_entity_poly.pdbx_seq_one_letter_code
_entity_poly.pdbx_strand_id
1 'polypeptide(L)'
;MPDPLSPAQRHTCMSHIRSTGTKPEMQLRKELFRLGYRYRINKKRLPGSPDIVLAKYSTCIFVNGCFWHGHMDCRYATRPKTNAQFWRTKIENNRERDLKDYTFLESLGWRVIVVWECELKKDRIDATIASVRKQLDANRESCLAELADRRKRREEWQAEIRRRKERSEEIQVNVKIH
;
A
#
# COMPACT_ATOMS: atom_id res chain seq x y z
N MET A 1 10.10 30.10 -20.60
CA MET A 1 9.90 31.27 -19.76
C MET A 1 10.69 31.09 -18.47
N PRO A 2 11.39 32.12 -17.96
CA PRO A 2 12.00 32.04 -16.62
C PRO A 2 10.92 31.87 -15.56
N ASP A 3 11.32 31.34 -14.40
CA ASP A 3 10.43 31.18 -13.27
C ASP A 3 9.86 32.55 -12.83
N PRO A 4 8.53 32.74 -12.78
CA PRO A 4 7.93 34.00 -12.39
C PRO A 4 8.10 34.35 -10.91
N LEU A 5 8.55 33.39 -10.08
CA LEU A 5 8.71 33.57 -8.64
C LEU A 5 10.17 33.84 -8.27
N SER A 6 10.39 34.80 -7.35
CA SER A 6 11.70 34.99 -6.73
C SER A 6 12.09 33.77 -5.87
N PRO A 7 13.39 33.56 -5.56
CA PRO A 7 13.83 32.46 -4.69
C PRO A 7 13.10 32.43 -3.33
N ALA A 8 12.86 33.59 -2.72
CA ALA A 8 12.14 33.71 -1.44
C ALA A 8 10.66 33.30 -1.58
N GLN A 9 9.99 33.76 -2.62
CA GLN A 9 8.61 33.37 -2.92
C GLN A 9 8.50 31.87 -3.20
N ARG A 10 9.46 31.32 -3.96
CA ARG A 10 9.54 29.88 -4.22
C ARG A 10 9.71 29.09 -2.91
N HIS A 11 10.63 29.51 -2.05
CA HIS A 11 10.83 28.88 -0.74
C HIS A 11 9.54 28.89 0.10
N THR A 12 8.86 30.02 0.16
CA THR A 12 7.57 30.14 0.87
C THR A 12 6.50 29.21 0.28
N CYS A 13 6.35 29.15 -1.05
CA CYS A 13 5.41 28.22 -1.68
C CYS A 13 5.75 26.76 -1.33
N MET A 14 7.03 26.40 -1.38
CA MET A 14 7.46 25.01 -1.10
C MET A 14 7.28 24.63 0.37
N SER A 15 7.49 25.56 1.31
CA SER A 15 7.30 25.30 2.76
C SER A 15 5.84 25.08 3.15
N HIS A 16 4.89 25.56 2.35
CA HIS A 16 3.45 25.35 2.58
C HIS A 16 2.91 24.04 1.98
N ILE A 17 3.73 23.29 1.23
CA ILE A 17 3.31 22.00 0.68
C ILE A 17 3.23 20.97 1.81
N ARG A 18 2.03 20.49 2.07
CA ARG A 18 1.79 19.46 3.09
C ARG A 18 2.23 18.10 2.54
N SER A 19 2.94 17.35 3.38
CA SER A 19 3.34 15.96 3.08
C SER A 19 2.26 14.93 3.45
N THR A 20 1.20 15.33 4.17
CA THR A 20 0.11 14.46 4.62
C THR A 20 -1.20 15.24 4.69
N GLY A 21 -2.34 14.54 4.57
CA GLY A 21 -3.66 15.17 4.60
C GLY A 21 -3.91 16.08 3.41
N THR A 22 -3.33 15.77 2.26
CA THR A 22 -3.51 16.53 1.02
C THR A 22 -4.94 16.43 0.50
N LYS A 23 -5.34 17.36 -0.36
CA LYS A 23 -6.69 17.34 -0.97
C LYS A 23 -7.00 16.01 -1.66
N PRO A 24 -6.12 15.42 -2.50
CA PRO A 24 -6.36 14.11 -3.11
C PRO A 24 -6.54 12.98 -2.10
N GLU A 25 -5.68 12.92 -1.06
CA GLU A 25 -5.83 11.93 0.01
C GLU A 25 -7.18 12.04 0.70
N MET A 26 -7.58 13.25 1.10
CA MET A 26 -8.86 13.50 1.77
C MET A 26 -10.05 13.14 0.89
N GLN A 27 -9.95 13.35 -0.42
CA GLN A 27 -10.99 13.01 -1.38
C GLN A 27 -11.16 11.50 -1.47
N LEU A 28 -10.07 10.75 -1.66
CA LEU A 28 -10.09 9.28 -1.70
C LEU A 28 -10.62 8.69 -0.37
N ARG A 29 -10.16 9.22 0.76
CA ARG A 29 -10.61 8.81 2.10
C ARG A 29 -12.12 8.97 2.28
N LYS A 30 -12.69 10.12 1.88
CA LYS A 30 -14.13 10.38 1.96
C LYS A 30 -14.93 9.38 1.13
N GLU A 31 -14.53 9.13 -0.10
CA GLU A 31 -15.22 8.19 -0.98
C GLU A 31 -15.17 6.76 -0.45
N LEU A 32 -14.01 6.29 -0.02
CA LEU A 32 -13.88 4.96 0.59
C LEU A 32 -14.73 4.83 1.86
N PHE A 33 -14.75 5.87 2.71
CA PHE A 33 -15.57 5.87 3.92
C PHE A 33 -17.07 5.83 3.60
N ARG A 34 -17.53 6.61 2.62
CA ARG A 34 -18.92 6.64 2.12
C ARG A 34 -19.36 5.27 1.60
N LEU A 35 -18.43 4.52 0.99
CA LEU A 35 -18.65 3.16 0.49
C LEU A 35 -18.58 2.09 1.58
N GLY A 36 -18.40 2.46 2.85
CA GLY A 36 -18.40 1.53 3.98
C GLY A 36 -17.04 0.96 4.34
N TYR A 37 -15.96 1.34 3.65
CA TYR A 37 -14.62 0.90 4.03
C TYR A 37 -14.17 1.55 5.33
N ARG A 38 -13.53 0.77 6.19
CA ARG A 38 -12.92 1.23 7.44
C ARG A 38 -11.41 1.02 7.36
N TYR A 39 -10.66 2.08 7.60
CA TYR A 39 -9.22 2.15 7.40
C TYR A 39 -8.52 2.91 8.54
N ARG A 40 -7.22 2.77 8.61
CA ARG A 40 -6.33 3.59 9.41
C ARG A 40 -5.49 4.48 8.49
N ILE A 41 -5.05 5.63 9.00
CA ILE A 41 -4.27 6.59 8.22
C ILE A 41 -2.84 6.72 8.75
N ASN A 42 -1.92 7.06 7.86
CA ASN A 42 -0.53 7.47 8.17
C ASN A 42 0.14 6.57 9.23
N LYS A 43 0.13 5.25 9.02
CA LYS A 43 0.78 4.31 9.93
C LYS A 43 2.31 4.37 9.75
N LYS A 44 2.97 5.23 10.52
CA LYS A 44 4.45 5.38 10.54
C LYS A 44 5.23 4.09 10.81
N ARG A 45 4.59 3.04 11.33
CA ARG A 45 5.22 1.72 11.57
C ARG A 45 5.30 0.87 10.31
N LEU A 46 4.62 1.25 9.21
CA LEU A 46 4.71 0.57 7.93
C LEU A 46 5.66 1.33 7.00
N PRO A 47 6.45 0.61 6.18
CA PRO A 47 7.31 1.22 5.17
C PRO A 47 6.55 2.24 4.31
N GLY A 48 7.18 3.35 3.96
CA GLY A 48 6.58 4.43 3.17
C GLY A 48 5.44 5.20 3.85
N SER A 49 5.01 4.81 5.07
CA SER A 49 3.90 5.46 5.79
C SER A 49 2.62 5.59 4.96
N PRO A 50 1.98 4.48 4.57
CA PRO A 50 0.83 4.49 3.67
C PRO A 50 -0.28 5.46 4.10
N ASP A 51 -0.88 6.17 3.15
CA ASP A 51 -1.95 7.15 3.40
C ASP A 51 -3.22 6.50 3.93
N ILE A 52 -3.51 5.27 3.49
CA ILE A 52 -4.68 4.49 3.89
C ILE A 52 -4.26 3.03 4.09
N VAL A 53 -4.61 2.45 5.24
CA VAL A 53 -4.34 1.05 5.56
C VAL A 53 -5.65 0.32 5.84
N LEU A 54 -5.98 -0.64 5.00
CA LEU A 54 -7.17 -1.48 5.12
C LEU A 54 -6.77 -2.89 5.58
N ALA A 55 -6.65 -3.08 6.88
CA ALA A 55 -6.17 -4.35 7.46
C ALA A 55 -7.04 -5.56 7.06
N LYS A 56 -8.37 -5.38 6.95
CA LYS A 56 -9.32 -6.44 6.53
C LYS A 56 -9.06 -6.94 5.09
N TYR A 57 -8.39 -6.14 4.30
CA TYR A 57 -8.05 -6.39 2.89
C TYR A 57 -6.55 -6.64 2.69
N SER A 58 -5.76 -6.65 3.77
CA SER A 58 -4.29 -6.69 3.73
C SER A 58 -3.71 -5.70 2.73
N THR A 59 -4.28 -4.48 2.65
CA THR A 59 -3.97 -3.52 1.59
C THR A 59 -3.52 -2.18 2.15
N CYS A 60 -2.44 -1.67 1.58
CA CYS A 60 -1.92 -0.32 1.76
C CYS A 60 -2.18 0.50 0.51
N ILE A 61 -2.72 1.73 0.64
CA ILE A 61 -2.92 2.63 -0.49
C ILE A 61 -2.04 3.85 -0.30
N PHE A 62 -1.33 4.23 -1.36
CA PHE A 62 -0.55 5.45 -1.48
C PHE A 62 -1.23 6.39 -2.48
N VAL A 63 -1.31 7.67 -2.14
CA VAL A 63 -1.84 8.71 -3.01
C VAL A 63 -0.68 9.58 -3.48
N ASN A 64 -0.14 9.28 -4.64
CA ASN A 64 1.06 9.89 -5.16
C ASN A 64 0.76 11.18 -5.93
N GLY A 65 1.40 12.29 -5.54
CA GLY A 65 1.41 13.51 -6.32
C GLY A 65 2.19 13.33 -7.63
N CYS A 66 1.57 13.69 -8.75
CA CYS A 66 2.14 13.41 -10.08
C CYS A 66 3.54 14.00 -10.27
N PHE A 67 3.79 15.22 -9.80
CA PHE A 67 5.09 15.86 -9.87
C PHE A 67 6.14 15.17 -8.99
N TRP A 68 5.79 14.93 -7.73
CA TRP A 68 6.74 14.47 -6.69
C TRP A 68 7.23 13.04 -6.90
N HIS A 69 6.39 12.20 -7.49
CA HIS A 69 6.66 10.77 -7.72
C HIS A 69 6.89 10.46 -9.20
N GLY A 70 6.99 11.50 -10.06
CA GLY A 70 7.36 11.38 -11.46
C GLY A 70 6.40 10.52 -12.27
N HIS A 71 5.09 10.82 -12.18
CA HIS A 71 4.07 10.11 -12.94
C HIS A 71 4.36 10.19 -14.44
N MET A 72 4.57 9.04 -15.09
CA MET A 72 4.93 8.98 -16.51
C MET A 72 3.76 9.42 -17.37
N ASP A 73 4.06 10.06 -18.48
CA ASP A 73 3.11 10.53 -19.51
C ASP A 73 1.93 11.35 -18.97
N CYS A 74 2.15 12.02 -17.83
CA CYS A 74 1.14 12.81 -17.15
C CYS A 74 1.36 14.32 -17.36
N ARG A 75 0.34 15.01 -17.85
CA ARG A 75 0.38 16.48 -18.04
C ARG A 75 0.59 17.27 -16.74
N TYR A 76 0.31 16.68 -15.59
CA TYR A 76 0.50 17.30 -14.27
C TYR A 76 1.88 17.02 -13.66
N ALA A 77 2.67 16.12 -14.25
CA ALA A 77 4.05 15.84 -13.86
C ALA A 77 5.03 16.74 -14.64
N THR A 78 4.82 18.06 -14.58
CA THR A 78 5.65 19.05 -15.29
C THR A 78 7.07 19.04 -14.77
N ARG A 79 8.05 19.02 -15.67
CA ARG A 79 9.48 19.09 -15.31
C ARG A 79 9.93 20.55 -15.29
N PRO A 80 10.44 21.07 -14.14
CA PRO A 80 10.96 22.42 -14.08
C PRO A 80 12.18 22.58 -15.02
N LYS A 81 12.23 23.68 -15.74
CA LYS A 81 13.39 24.01 -16.58
C LYS A 81 14.55 24.55 -15.74
N THR A 82 14.25 25.24 -14.65
CA THR A 82 15.23 25.78 -13.72
C THR A 82 15.64 24.67 -12.74
N ASN A 83 16.95 24.52 -12.48
CA ASN A 83 17.51 23.43 -11.64
C ASN A 83 17.06 22.03 -12.08
N ALA A 84 16.96 21.80 -13.37
CA ALA A 84 16.43 20.57 -13.95
C ALA A 84 17.12 19.30 -13.42
N GLN A 85 18.46 19.36 -13.24
CA GLN A 85 19.23 18.24 -12.71
C GLN A 85 18.85 17.93 -11.27
N PHE A 86 18.72 18.93 -10.41
CA PHE A 86 18.27 18.75 -9.01
C PHE A 86 16.90 18.06 -8.96
N TRP A 87 15.95 18.53 -9.75
CA TRP A 87 14.60 17.96 -9.76
C TRP A 87 14.57 16.54 -10.31
N ARG A 88 15.39 16.26 -11.34
CA ARG A 88 15.52 14.89 -11.87
C ARG A 88 15.99 13.95 -10.78
N THR A 89 17.13 14.24 -10.15
CA THR A 89 17.67 13.41 -9.07
C THR A 89 16.69 13.28 -7.90
N LYS A 90 16.00 14.37 -7.53
CA LYS A 90 15.02 14.34 -6.44
C LYS A 90 13.84 13.41 -6.74
N ILE A 91 13.31 13.46 -7.95
CA ILE A 91 12.19 12.60 -8.37
C ILE A 91 12.65 11.15 -8.51
N GLU A 92 13.82 10.89 -9.06
CA GLU A 92 14.42 9.56 -9.15
C GLU A 92 14.59 8.92 -7.76
N ASN A 93 15.18 9.65 -6.82
CA ASN A 93 15.33 9.19 -5.44
C ASN A 93 13.97 8.90 -4.76
N ASN A 94 12.94 9.70 -5.02
CA ASN A 94 11.60 9.43 -4.52
C ASN A 94 11.05 8.12 -5.10
N ARG A 95 11.18 7.91 -6.42
CA ARG A 95 10.71 6.68 -7.09
C ARG A 95 11.42 5.42 -6.59
N GLU A 96 12.74 5.50 -6.39
CA GLU A 96 13.51 4.39 -5.84
C GLU A 96 13.09 4.05 -4.41
N ARG A 97 12.90 5.07 -3.58
CA ARG A 97 12.38 4.89 -2.22
C ARG A 97 10.99 4.26 -2.24
N ASP A 98 10.07 4.79 -3.06
CA ASP A 98 8.72 4.27 -3.18
C ASP A 98 8.73 2.79 -3.59
N LEU A 99 9.54 2.43 -4.59
CA LEU A 99 9.69 1.03 -5.02
C LEU A 99 10.19 0.12 -3.90
N LYS A 100 11.21 0.55 -3.14
CA LYS A 100 11.73 -0.19 -1.99
C LYS A 100 10.65 -0.38 -0.92
N ASP A 101 9.91 0.67 -0.60
CA ASP A 101 8.83 0.63 0.39
C ASP A 101 7.69 -0.30 -0.04
N TYR A 102 7.31 -0.27 -1.32
CA TYR A 102 6.25 -1.13 -1.88
C TYR A 102 6.68 -2.60 -1.85
N THR A 103 7.88 -2.92 -2.36
CA THR A 103 8.43 -4.28 -2.34
C THR A 103 8.53 -4.83 -0.91
N PHE A 104 8.94 -3.98 0.04
CA PHE A 104 9.03 -4.40 1.43
C PHE A 104 7.65 -4.64 2.04
N LEU A 105 6.65 -3.81 1.77
CA LEU A 105 5.26 -4.07 2.18
C LEU A 105 4.73 -5.39 1.61
N GLU A 106 4.99 -5.67 0.34
CA GLU A 106 4.59 -6.91 -0.32
C GLU A 106 5.26 -8.13 0.32
N SER A 107 6.54 -8.05 0.68
CA SER A 107 7.25 -9.11 1.42
C SER A 107 6.66 -9.38 2.80
N LEU A 108 6.02 -8.37 3.41
CA LEU A 108 5.29 -8.51 4.67
C LEU A 108 3.83 -9.02 4.50
N GLY A 109 3.42 -9.36 3.28
CA GLY A 109 2.08 -9.84 2.95
C GLY A 109 1.04 -8.75 2.77
N TRP A 110 1.45 -7.49 2.64
CA TRP A 110 0.56 -6.41 2.25
C TRP A 110 0.47 -6.31 0.73
N ARG A 111 -0.70 -5.96 0.24
CA ARG A 111 -0.91 -5.58 -1.16
C ARG A 111 -0.85 -4.07 -1.27
N VAL A 112 -0.21 -3.56 -2.31
CA VAL A 112 -0.01 -2.13 -2.52
C VAL A 112 -0.91 -1.66 -3.66
N ILE A 113 -1.64 -0.57 -3.42
CA ILE A 113 -2.39 0.16 -4.45
C ILE A 113 -1.82 1.58 -4.49
N VAL A 114 -1.39 2.01 -5.67
CA VAL A 114 -0.96 3.39 -5.91
C VAL A 114 -2.06 4.10 -6.68
N VAL A 115 -2.50 5.24 -6.15
CA VAL A 115 -3.48 6.13 -6.79
C VAL A 115 -2.81 7.46 -7.08
N TRP A 116 -2.88 7.93 -8.31
CA TRP A 116 -2.27 9.19 -8.69
C TRP A 116 -3.20 10.37 -8.48
N GLU A 117 -2.64 11.51 -8.10
CA GLU A 117 -3.39 12.76 -7.91
C GLU A 117 -4.28 13.11 -9.11
N CYS A 118 -3.78 12.90 -10.35
CA CYS A 118 -4.55 13.19 -11.57
C CYS A 118 -5.77 12.28 -11.76
N GLU A 119 -5.75 11.08 -11.19
CA GLU A 119 -6.85 10.11 -11.24
C GLU A 119 -8.00 10.50 -10.29
N LEU A 120 -7.73 11.37 -9.32
CA LEU A 120 -8.72 11.89 -8.37
C LEU A 120 -9.33 13.22 -8.83
N LYS A 121 -9.08 13.66 -10.07
CA LYS A 121 -9.77 14.81 -10.65
C LYS A 121 -11.23 14.45 -10.96
N LYS A 122 -12.09 15.49 -11.01
CA LYS A 122 -13.56 15.36 -11.11
C LYS A 122 -14.02 14.44 -12.26
N ASP A 123 -13.30 14.45 -13.37
CA ASP A 123 -13.59 13.68 -14.57
C ASP A 123 -13.14 12.20 -14.50
N ARG A 124 -12.34 11.80 -13.50
CA ARG A 124 -11.74 10.48 -13.40
C ARG A 124 -12.02 9.76 -12.07
N ILE A 125 -12.45 10.48 -11.06
CA ILE A 125 -12.58 9.95 -9.71
C ILE A 125 -13.49 8.73 -9.64
N ASP A 126 -14.62 8.73 -10.34
CA ASP A 126 -15.57 7.61 -10.27
C ASP A 126 -14.96 6.32 -10.85
N ALA A 127 -14.24 6.42 -11.97
CA ALA A 127 -13.52 5.29 -12.55
C ALA A 127 -12.40 4.80 -11.62
N THR A 128 -11.67 5.72 -10.98
CA THR A 128 -10.61 5.40 -10.03
C THR A 128 -11.17 4.69 -8.81
N ILE A 129 -12.26 5.18 -8.23
CA ILE A 129 -12.93 4.52 -7.10
C ILE A 129 -13.43 3.14 -7.48
N ALA A 130 -14.02 2.96 -8.67
CA ALA A 130 -14.44 1.65 -9.15
C ALA A 130 -13.26 0.67 -9.29
N SER A 131 -12.12 1.15 -9.82
CA SER A 131 -10.89 0.36 -9.93
C SER A 131 -10.34 -0.03 -8.56
N VAL A 132 -10.24 0.91 -7.62
CA VAL A 132 -9.78 0.64 -6.24
C VAL A 132 -10.69 -0.38 -5.55
N ARG A 133 -12.01 -0.25 -5.69
CA ARG A 133 -12.97 -1.23 -5.14
C ARG A 133 -12.71 -2.62 -5.68
N LYS A 134 -12.62 -2.77 -7.00
CA LYS A 134 -12.34 -4.07 -7.65
C LYS A 134 -11.06 -4.71 -7.11
N GLN A 135 -10.00 -3.91 -6.94
CA GLN A 135 -8.74 -4.39 -6.37
C GLN A 135 -8.89 -4.79 -4.90
N LEU A 136 -9.63 -4.01 -4.10
CA LEU A 136 -9.87 -4.34 -2.69
C LEU A 136 -10.68 -5.63 -2.55
N ASP A 137 -11.69 -5.85 -3.38
CA ASP A 137 -12.51 -7.06 -3.33
C ASP A 137 -11.67 -8.30 -3.71
N ALA A 138 -10.86 -8.22 -4.77
CA ALA A 138 -9.92 -9.28 -5.15
C ALA A 138 -8.88 -9.56 -4.05
N ASN A 139 -8.33 -8.50 -3.43
CA ASN A 139 -7.37 -8.63 -2.33
C ASN A 139 -7.99 -9.33 -1.10
N ARG A 140 -9.25 -9.05 -0.81
CA ARG A 140 -9.98 -9.71 0.27
C ARG A 140 -10.21 -11.18 0.01
N GLU A 141 -10.63 -11.54 -1.19
CA GLU A 141 -10.84 -12.94 -1.59
C GLU A 141 -9.55 -13.74 -1.48
N SER A 142 -8.44 -13.21 -2.01
CA SER A 142 -7.13 -13.83 -1.89
C SER A 142 -6.69 -13.98 -0.42
N CYS A 143 -6.89 -12.96 0.41
CA CYS A 143 -6.57 -13.01 1.84
C CYS A 143 -7.38 -14.10 2.55
N LEU A 144 -8.66 -14.24 2.26
CA LEU A 144 -9.51 -15.28 2.83
C LEU A 144 -9.08 -16.69 2.40
N ALA A 145 -8.71 -16.86 1.14
CA ALA A 145 -8.17 -18.12 0.62
C ALA A 145 -6.87 -18.53 1.31
N GLU A 146 -5.94 -17.58 1.48
CA GLU A 146 -4.68 -17.81 2.20
C GLU A 146 -4.90 -18.21 3.68
N LEU A 147 -5.87 -17.56 4.34
CA LEU A 147 -6.24 -17.90 5.72
C LEU A 147 -6.85 -19.29 5.83
N ALA A 148 -7.72 -19.66 4.90
CA ALA A 148 -8.33 -21.00 4.84
C ALA A 148 -7.26 -22.08 4.63
N ASP A 149 -6.31 -21.85 3.72
CA ASP A 149 -5.21 -22.79 3.46
C ASP A 149 -4.27 -22.94 4.67
N ARG A 150 -3.92 -21.83 5.34
CA ARG A 150 -3.14 -21.88 6.60
C ARG A 150 -3.86 -22.67 7.70
N ARG A 151 -5.19 -22.49 7.81
CA ARG A 151 -6.00 -23.22 8.77
C ARG A 151 -5.98 -24.73 8.48
N LYS A 152 -6.19 -25.11 7.20
CA LYS A 152 -6.14 -26.50 6.76
C LYS A 152 -4.80 -27.16 7.08
N ARG A 153 -3.68 -26.52 6.70
CA ARG A 153 -2.33 -27.02 7.02
C ARG A 153 -2.10 -27.22 8.52
N ARG A 154 -2.60 -26.28 9.34
CA ARG A 154 -2.51 -26.39 10.80
C ARG A 154 -3.30 -27.58 11.34
N GLU A 155 -4.50 -27.82 10.82
CA GLU A 155 -5.35 -28.96 11.20
C GLU A 155 -4.70 -30.29 10.80
N GLU A 156 -4.15 -30.38 9.59
CA GLU A 156 -3.42 -31.54 9.10
C GLU A 156 -2.18 -31.85 9.97
N TRP A 157 -1.39 -30.81 10.30
CA TRP A 157 -0.22 -30.94 11.18
C TRP A 157 -0.60 -31.41 12.59
N GLN A 158 -1.69 -30.87 13.17
CA GLN A 158 -2.19 -31.30 14.46
C GLN A 158 -2.69 -32.76 14.44
N ALA A 159 -3.33 -33.18 13.36
CA ALA A 159 -3.78 -34.55 13.19
C ALA A 159 -2.59 -35.51 13.08
N GLU A 160 -1.52 -35.11 12.37
CA GLU A 160 -0.30 -35.92 12.27
C GLU A 160 0.41 -36.07 13.63
N ILE A 161 0.47 -35.01 14.44
CA ILE A 161 1.03 -35.08 15.79
C ILE A 161 0.23 -36.06 16.66
N ARG A 162 -1.10 -36.02 16.59
CA ARG A 162 -1.94 -36.97 17.33
C ARG A 162 -1.64 -38.42 16.95
N ARG A 163 -1.62 -38.72 15.65
CA ARG A 163 -1.28 -40.05 15.13
C ARG A 163 0.09 -40.56 15.59
N ARG A 164 1.10 -39.68 15.63
CA ARG A 164 2.43 -40.02 16.13
C ARG A 164 2.45 -40.32 17.60
N LYS A 165 1.70 -39.58 18.42
CA LYS A 165 1.54 -39.85 19.87
C LYS A 165 0.88 -41.21 20.11
N GLU A 166 -0.25 -41.48 19.46
CA GLU A 166 -0.97 -42.76 19.56
C GLU A 166 -0.08 -43.93 19.23
N ARG A 167 0.65 -43.85 18.12
CA ARG A 167 1.62 -44.88 17.71
C ARG A 167 2.75 -45.07 18.73
N SER A 168 3.25 -44.00 19.33
CA SER A 168 4.30 -44.08 20.35
C SER A 168 3.76 -44.74 21.65
N GLU A 169 2.55 -44.45 22.02
CA GLU A 169 1.88 -45.06 23.18
C GLU A 169 1.63 -46.56 22.95
N GLU A 170 1.17 -46.94 21.77
CA GLU A 170 1.02 -48.37 21.37
C GLU A 170 2.34 -49.15 21.45
N ILE A 171 3.43 -48.57 20.98
CA ILE A 171 4.76 -49.21 21.04
C ILE A 171 5.19 -49.38 22.51
N GLN A 172 4.99 -48.35 23.35
CA GLN A 172 5.37 -48.46 24.76
C GLN A 172 4.55 -49.50 25.55
N VAL A 173 3.27 -49.68 25.20
CA VAL A 173 2.41 -50.70 25.79
C VAL A 173 2.92 -52.10 25.40
N ASN A 174 3.20 -52.31 24.12
CA ASN A 174 3.69 -53.59 23.61
C ASN A 174 5.05 -54.00 24.17
N VAL A 175 5.96 -53.05 24.45
CA VAL A 175 7.27 -53.31 25.08
C VAL A 175 7.14 -53.73 26.56
N LYS A 176 6.09 -53.31 27.26
CA LYS A 176 5.86 -53.65 28.66
C LYS A 176 5.18 -55.02 28.88
N ILE A 177 4.66 -55.62 27.83
CA ILE A 177 3.95 -56.93 27.91
C ILE A 177 4.90 -58.10 27.60
N HIS A 178 6.11 -57.85 27.12
CA HIS A 178 7.16 -58.82 26.86
C HIS A 178 8.31 -58.67 27.87
#